data_81311644e2881488b2e4d6cd8c152fe8
#
_entry.id   81311644e2881488b2e4d6cd8c152fe8
#
_cell.length_a   1.000
_cell.length_b   1.000
_cell.length_c   1.000
_cell.angle_alpha   90.00
_cell.angle_beta   90.00
_cell.angle_gamma   90.00
#
_symmetry.space_group_name_H-M   'P 1'
#
loop_
_entity.id
_entity.type
_entity.pdbx_description
1 polymer ?
#
loop_
_entity_poly.entity_id
_entity_poly.type
_entity_poly.pdbx_seq_one_letter_code
_entity_poly.pdbx_strand_id
1 'polypeptide(L)'
;MKESRTPKAVNAAWEVIVKSMKALSDEDRDAPLAQDLFHILGSIKGATLLANKRGLDPEIVTIAMILHDLGRIPTGVFEGHDVAGAPLVKKIMQRIGDFTPEEIDLVVRLARTHRQKDQKGDPYEECIRDADILDIYLSGISGWKRPMEPHRERLEKLSKELGFKIIETGPDKREKGVRH
;
A
#
# COMPACT_ATOMS: atom_id res chain seq x y z
N MET A 1 -28.49 -6.07 -5.41
CA MET A 1 -27.04 -6.05 -5.15
C MET A 1 -26.72 -4.74 -4.44
N LYS A 2 -25.91 -4.79 -3.39
CA LYS A 2 -25.44 -3.57 -2.72
C LYS A 2 -24.48 -2.84 -3.68
N GLU A 3 -24.63 -1.52 -3.82
CA GLU A 3 -23.71 -0.71 -4.64
C GLU A 3 -22.32 -0.69 -4.03
N SER A 4 -21.27 -0.79 -4.86
CA SER A 4 -19.89 -0.77 -4.38
C SER A 4 -19.50 0.61 -3.85
N ARG A 5 -18.87 0.63 -2.69
CA ARG A 5 -18.35 1.84 -2.02
C ARG A 5 -16.95 2.22 -2.50
N THR A 6 -16.28 1.33 -3.25
CA THR A 6 -14.93 1.56 -3.79
C THR A 6 -14.80 2.84 -4.61
N PRO A 7 -15.73 3.22 -5.51
CA PRO A 7 -15.63 4.48 -6.24
C PRO A 7 -15.62 5.71 -5.34
N LYS A 8 -16.37 5.69 -4.23
CA LYS A 8 -16.36 6.78 -3.25
C LYS A 8 -15.00 6.92 -2.57
N ALA A 9 -14.35 5.80 -2.23
CA ALA A 9 -13.00 5.79 -1.66
C ALA A 9 -11.96 6.31 -2.65
N VAL A 10 -12.03 5.90 -3.92
CA VAL A 10 -11.16 6.40 -5.00
C VAL A 10 -11.30 7.93 -5.16
N ASN A 11 -12.52 8.45 -5.21
CA ASN A 11 -12.76 9.88 -5.34
C ASN A 11 -12.21 10.65 -4.14
N ALA A 12 -12.41 10.14 -2.93
CA ALA A 12 -11.90 10.78 -1.71
C ALA A 12 -10.37 10.79 -1.65
N ALA A 13 -9.72 9.69 -2.08
CA ALA A 13 -8.27 9.61 -2.21
C ALA A 13 -7.75 10.61 -3.27
N TRP A 14 -8.44 10.70 -4.42
CA TRP A 14 -8.08 11.62 -5.48
C TRP A 14 -8.13 13.09 -5.05
N GLU A 15 -9.12 13.49 -4.25
CA GLU A 15 -9.18 14.83 -3.66
C GLU A 15 -7.94 15.17 -2.81
N VAL A 16 -7.47 14.20 -2.00
CA VAL A 16 -6.24 14.36 -1.21
C VAL A 16 -5.02 14.51 -2.12
N ILE A 17 -4.91 13.67 -3.15
CA ILE A 17 -3.81 13.69 -4.11
C ILE A 17 -3.75 15.04 -4.83
N VAL A 18 -4.87 15.48 -5.43
CA VAL A 18 -4.92 16.75 -6.17
C VAL A 18 -4.59 17.95 -5.29
N LYS A 19 -5.06 17.94 -4.03
CA LYS A 19 -4.73 18.97 -3.08
C LYS A 19 -3.23 18.99 -2.77
N SER A 20 -2.63 17.83 -2.59
CA SER A 20 -1.21 17.68 -2.28
C SER A 20 -0.30 18.05 -3.45
N MET A 21 -0.71 17.76 -4.69
CA MET A 21 0.01 18.21 -5.90
C MET A 21 0.17 19.73 -5.97
N LYS A 22 -0.81 20.47 -5.44
CA LYS A 22 -0.79 21.94 -5.42
C LYS A 22 -0.01 22.51 -4.22
N ALA A 23 0.19 21.73 -3.18
CA ALA A 23 0.72 22.18 -1.90
C ALA A 23 2.20 21.82 -1.68
N LEU A 24 2.69 20.76 -2.33
CA LEU A 24 4.01 20.21 -2.07
C LEU A 24 4.65 19.75 -3.39
N SER A 25 5.87 20.25 -3.68
CA SER A 25 6.64 19.84 -4.85
C SER A 25 7.30 18.48 -4.65
N ASP A 26 7.76 17.84 -5.74
CA ASP A 26 8.48 16.57 -5.65
C ASP A 26 9.87 16.73 -4.99
N GLU A 27 10.45 17.93 -5.01
CA GLU A 27 11.72 18.24 -4.36
C GLU A 27 11.62 18.20 -2.83
N ASP A 28 10.41 18.43 -2.29
CA ASP A 28 10.12 18.41 -0.86
C ASP A 28 9.62 17.06 -0.36
N ARG A 29 9.71 16.00 -1.19
CA ARG A 29 9.24 14.65 -0.89
C ARG A 29 10.40 13.66 -0.79
N ASP A 30 10.23 12.64 0.06
CA ASP A 30 11.18 11.50 0.13
C ASP A 30 11.21 10.68 -1.17
N ALA A 31 10.11 10.73 -1.95
CA ALA A 31 10.02 10.18 -3.29
C ALA A 31 9.03 10.99 -4.14
N PRO A 32 9.19 10.99 -5.49
CA PRO A 32 8.24 11.66 -6.37
C PRO A 32 6.82 11.16 -6.19
N LEU A 33 5.84 12.05 -6.23
CA LEU A 33 4.43 11.70 -6.10
C LEU A 33 3.99 10.63 -7.11
N ALA A 34 4.51 10.67 -8.33
CA ALA A 34 4.23 9.67 -9.35
C ALA A 34 4.60 8.25 -8.88
N GLN A 35 5.68 8.08 -8.14
CA GLN A 35 6.10 6.79 -7.57
C GLN A 35 5.10 6.28 -6.54
N ASP A 36 4.61 7.16 -5.65
CA ASP A 36 3.59 6.81 -4.66
C ASP A 36 2.28 6.38 -5.33
N LEU A 37 1.86 7.09 -6.40
CA LEU A 37 0.67 6.73 -7.16
C LEU A 37 0.80 5.38 -7.87
N PHE A 38 1.95 5.10 -8.48
CA PHE A 38 2.22 3.79 -9.09
C PHE A 38 2.13 2.67 -8.07
N HIS A 39 2.71 2.87 -6.89
CA HIS A 39 2.66 1.91 -5.80
C HIS A 39 1.22 1.66 -5.32
N ILE A 40 0.46 2.71 -5.06
CA ILE A 40 -0.95 2.58 -4.63
C ILE A 40 -1.75 1.81 -5.69
N LEU A 41 -1.63 2.17 -6.97
CA LEU A 41 -2.37 1.51 -8.06
C LEU A 41 -2.00 0.05 -8.26
N GLY A 42 -0.72 -0.30 -8.13
CA GLY A 42 -0.24 -1.67 -8.21
C GLY A 42 -0.72 -2.51 -7.04
N SER A 43 -0.57 -1.99 -5.82
CA SER A 43 -0.96 -2.65 -4.57
C SER A 43 -2.44 -2.99 -4.53
N ILE A 44 -3.33 -2.10 -5.03
CA ILE A 44 -4.78 -2.33 -5.11
C ILE A 44 -5.10 -3.63 -5.87
N LYS A 45 -4.44 -3.86 -7.00
CA LYS A 45 -4.69 -5.04 -7.83
C LYS A 45 -4.28 -6.32 -7.10
N GLY A 46 -3.09 -6.32 -6.50
CA GLY A 46 -2.59 -7.44 -5.70
C GLY A 46 -3.50 -7.74 -4.51
N ALA A 47 -3.91 -6.71 -3.78
CA ALA A 47 -4.78 -6.82 -2.62
C ALA A 47 -6.15 -7.41 -2.95
N THR A 48 -6.79 -6.93 -4.02
CA THR A 48 -8.10 -7.43 -4.46
C THR A 48 -8.04 -8.92 -4.84
N LEU A 49 -6.99 -9.32 -5.58
CA LEU A 49 -6.80 -10.72 -5.97
C LEU A 49 -6.52 -11.62 -4.76
N LEU A 50 -5.65 -11.19 -3.85
CA LEU A 50 -5.34 -11.94 -2.63
C LEU A 50 -6.54 -12.07 -1.71
N ALA A 51 -7.35 -11.00 -1.55
CA ALA A 51 -8.55 -11.03 -0.74
C ALA A 51 -9.55 -12.09 -1.26
N ASN A 52 -9.81 -12.09 -2.58
CA ASN A 52 -10.68 -13.10 -3.19
C ASN A 52 -10.14 -14.52 -2.99
N LYS A 53 -8.83 -14.72 -3.21
CA LYS A 53 -8.18 -16.03 -3.04
C LYS A 53 -8.27 -16.54 -1.60
N ARG A 54 -8.18 -15.64 -0.62
CA ARG A 54 -8.16 -15.95 0.82
C ARG A 54 -9.55 -15.93 1.46
N GLY A 55 -10.63 -15.68 0.69
CA GLY A 55 -12.00 -15.60 1.19
C GLY A 55 -12.28 -14.42 2.13
N LEU A 56 -11.52 -13.33 1.99
CA LEU A 56 -11.73 -12.07 2.71
C LEU A 56 -12.72 -11.19 1.93
N ASP A 57 -13.29 -10.17 2.60
CA ASP A 57 -14.10 -9.16 1.91
C ASP A 57 -13.21 -8.35 0.96
N PRO A 58 -13.32 -8.53 -0.38
CA PRO A 58 -12.44 -7.87 -1.33
C PRO A 58 -12.72 -6.36 -1.41
N GLU A 59 -13.92 -5.88 -1.07
CA GLU A 59 -14.24 -4.47 -1.07
C GLU A 59 -13.51 -3.76 0.07
N ILE A 60 -13.55 -4.30 1.29
CA ILE A 60 -12.87 -3.74 2.46
C ILE A 60 -11.35 -3.72 2.25
N VAL A 61 -10.78 -4.83 1.75
CA VAL A 61 -9.34 -4.92 1.47
C VAL A 61 -8.93 -3.92 0.39
N THR A 62 -9.73 -3.79 -0.69
CA THR A 62 -9.47 -2.83 -1.77
C THR A 62 -9.49 -1.40 -1.25
N ILE A 63 -10.49 -1.04 -0.43
CA ILE A 63 -10.61 0.31 0.16
C ILE A 63 -9.44 0.58 1.11
N ALA A 64 -9.08 -0.38 1.96
CA ALA A 64 -7.93 -0.24 2.83
C ALA A 64 -6.64 0.02 2.04
N MET A 65 -6.45 -0.69 0.91
CA MET A 65 -5.28 -0.50 0.06
C MET A 65 -5.29 0.83 -0.70
N ILE A 66 -6.46 1.36 -1.10
CA ILE A 66 -6.56 2.71 -1.67
C ILE A 66 -6.08 3.76 -0.66
N LEU A 67 -6.32 3.53 0.62
CA LEU A 67 -6.12 4.53 1.68
C LEU A 67 -4.82 4.33 2.49
N HIS A 68 -4.11 3.18 2.34
CA HIS A 68 -3.01 2.80 3.25
C HIS A 68 -1.86 3.82 3.30
N ASP A 69 -1.49 4.38 2.16
CA ASP A 69 -0.38 5.33 2.01
C ASP A 69 -0.83 6.80 1.92
N LEU A 70 -2.12 7.08 2.08
CA LEU A 70 -2.61 8.46 2.00
C LEU A 70 -2.01 9.41 3.04
N GLY A 71 -1.46 8.90 4.13
CA GLY A 71 -0.73 9.72 5.10
C GLY A 71 0.56 10.33 4.53
N ARG A 72 1.19 9.63 3.61
CA ARG A 72 2.41 10.05 2.93
C ARG A 72 2.16 11.13 1.87
N ILE A 73 1.01 11.08 1.21
CA ILE A 73 0.71 11.97 0.08
C ILE A 73 0.77 13.47 0.46
N PRO A 74 0.10 13.96 1.54
CA PRO A 74 0.15 15.37 1.90
C PRO A 74 1.44 15.81 2.57
N THR A 75 2.21 14.90 3.16
CA THR A 75 3.44 15.22 3.92
C THR A 75 4.71 15.03 3.09
N GLY A 76 4.69 14.16 2.09
CA GLY A 76 5.87 13.72 1.35
C GLY A 76 6.82 12.84 2.16
N VAL A 77 6.51 12.54 3.43
CA VAL A 77 7.40 11.85 4.38
C VAL A 77 7.07 10.37 4.45
N PHE A 78 8.10 9.55 4.28
CA PHE A 78 7.96 8.08 4.36
C PHE A 78 7.90 7.58 5.81
N GLU A 79 8.70 8.15 6.71
CA GLU A 79 8.77 7.62 8.07
C GLU A 79 7.53 7.96 8.89
N GLY A 80 6.92 6.95 9.51
CA GLY A 80 5.74 7.11 10.37
C GLY A 80 4.43 7.48 9.65
N HIS A 81 4.40 7.47 8.31
CA HIS A 81 3.19 7.86 7.54
C HIS A 81 1.97 6.97 7.82
N ASP A 82 2.20 5.72 8.16
CA ASP A 82 1.18 4.74 8.53
C ASP A 82 0.42 5.17 9.81
N VAL A 83 1.15 5.57 10.83
CA VAL A 83 0.57 6.07 12.10
C VAL A 83 -0.02 7.46 11.90
N ALA A 84 0.72 8.37 11.27
CA ALA A 84 0.28 9.74 11.03
C ALA A 84 -0.93 9.83 10.08
N GLY A 85 -1.05 8.89 9.14
CA GLY A 85 -2.14 8.82 8.17
C GLY A 85 -3.45 8.25 8.73
N ALA A 86 -3.40 7.46 9.81
CA ALA A 86 -4.58 6.78 10.35
C ALA A 86 -5.76 7.74 10.68
N PRO A 87 -5.55 8.94 11.26
CA PRO A 87 -6.64 9.91 11.48
C PRO A 87 -7.26 10.42 10.17
N LEU A 88 -6.45 10.60 9.11
CA LEU A 88 -6.95 10.99 7.78
C LEU A 88 -7.82 9.89 7.19
N VAL A 89 -7.38 8.64 7.25
CA VAL A 89 -8.15 7.47 6.80
C VAL A 89 -9.50 7.41 7.52
N LYS A 90 -9.51 7.54 8.85
CA LYS A 90 -10.75 7.55 9.65
C LYS A 90 -11.71 8.65 9.19
N LYS A 91 -11.21 9.87 9.01
CA LYS A 91 -12.01 11.00 8.55
C LYS A 91 -12.60 10.78 7.15
N ILE A 92 -11.81 10.17 6.24
CA ILE A 92 -12.27 9.83 4.89
C ILE A 92 -13.38 8.79 4.96
N MET A 93 -13.20 7.69 5.69
CA MET A 93 -14.21 6.64 5.84
C MET A 93 -15.53 7.17 6.42
N GLN A 94 -15.45 8.01 7.45
CA GLN A 94 -16.63 8.66 8.04
C GLN A 94 -17.35 9.59 7.06
N ARG A 95 -16.60 10.33 6.22
CA ARG A 95 -17.17 11.25 5.22
C ARG A 95 -17.83 10.51 4.06
N ILE A 96 -17.27 9.38 3.62
CA ILE A 96 -17.86 8.54 2.59
C ILE A 96 -19.22 8.01 3.06
N GLY A 97 -19.36 7.67 4.35
CA GLY A 97 -20.53 7.02 4.91
C GLY A 97 -20.70 5.57 4.41
N ASP A 98 -21.84 4.97 4.74
CA ASP A 98 -22.20 3.60 4.33
C ASP A 98 -21.28 2.50 4.88
N PHE A 99 -20.47 2.79 5.92
CA PHE A 99 -19.62 1.85 6.63
C PHE A 99 -20.07 1.69 8.08
N THR A 100 -19.98 0.48 8.60
CA THR A 100 -20.17 0.25 10.04
C THR A 100 -18.96 0.76 10.82
N PRO A 101 -19.10 1.05 12.14
CA PRO A 101 -17.96 1.41 12.97
C PRO A 101 -16.83 0.37 12.91
N GLU A 102 -17.16 -0.92 12.86
CA GLU A 102 -16.22 -2.04 12.79
C GLU A 102 -15.45 -2.05 11.47
N GLU A 103 -16.13 -1.77 10.35
CA GLU A 103 -15.48 -1.63 9.03
C GLU A 103 -14.52 -0.43 9.02
N ILE A 104 -14.92 0.70 9.60
CA ILE A 104 -14.05 1.89 9.71
C ILE A 104 -12.81 1.57 10.55
N ASP A 105 -12.99 0.97 11.73
CA ASP A 105 -11.89 0.63 12.62
C ASP A 105 -10.96 -0.40 11.99
N LEU A 106 -11.49 -1.37 11.24
CA LEU A 106 -10.69 -2.33 10.48
C LEU A 106 -9.82 -1.62 9.43
N VAL A 107 -10.40 -0.79 8.56
CA VAL A 107 -9.65 -0.08 7.51
C VAL A 107 -8.57 0.84 8.11
N VAL A 108 -8.90 1.55 9.19
CA VAL A 108 -7.94 2.42 9.90
C VAL A 108 -6.80 1.60 10.50
N ARG A 109 -7.09 0.44 11.11
CA ARG A 109 -6.07 -0.46 11.64
C ARG A 109 -5.17 -1.00 10.54
N LEU A 110 -5.75 -1.42 9.40
CA LEU A 110 -4.99 -1.93 8.25
C LEU A 110 -4.03 -0.88 7.70
N ALA A 111 -4.48 0.37 7.54
CA ALA A 111 -3.62 1.47 7.13
C ALA A 111 -2.50 1.76 8.15
N ARG A 112 -2.81 1.66 9.46
CA ARG A 112 -1.85 1.92 10.53
C ARG A 112 -0.78 0.84 10.69
N THR A 113 -1.07 -0.40 10.32
CA THR A 113 -0.20 -1.57 10.59
C THR A 113 0.42 -2.17 9.35
N HIS A 114 0.16 -1.62 8.15
CA HIS A 114 0.65 -2.19 6.90
C HIS A 114 2.18 -2.29 6.82
N ARG A 115 2.91 -1.38 7.49
CA ARG A 115 4.39 -1.39 7.54
C ARG A 115 4.99 -2.46 8.45
N GLN A 116 4.21 -3.05 9.36
CA GLN A 116 4.69 -4.04 10.33
C GLN A 116 4.89 -5.42 9.68
N LYS A 117 5.81 -5.50 8.70
CA LYS A 117 6.01 -6.70 7.87
C LYS A 117 6.63 -7.88 8.63
N ASP A 118 7.31 -7.61 9.73
CA ASP A 118 7.94 -8.56 10.65
C ASP A 118 6.96 -9.15 11.68
N GLN A 119 5.77 -8.56 11.79
CA GLN A 119 4.77 -8.99 12.75
C GLN A 119 3.73 -9.90 12.08
N LYS A 120 3.26 -10.92 12.85
CA LYS A 120 2.12 -11.72 12.46
C LYS A 120 0.83 -10.98 12.83
N GLY A 121 -0.07 -10.84 11.86
CA GLY A 121 -1.36 -10.19 12.03
C GLY A 121 -2.54 -11.14 11.85
N ASP A 122 -3.75 -10.57 11.87
CA ASP A 122 -4.94 -11.29 11.42
C ASP A 122 -4.96 -11.47 9.88
N PRO A 123 -5.90 -12.24 9.32
CA PRO A 123 -5.93 -12.50 7.88
C PRO A 123 -6.00 -11.22 7.00
N TYR A 124 -6.67 -10.16 7.47
CA TYR A 124 -6.77 -8.90 6.73
C TYR A 124 -5.43 -8.14 6.75
N GLU A 125 -4.76 -8.07 7.91
CA GLU A 125 -3.44 -7.43 8.05
C GLU A 125 -2.39 -8.15 7.22
N GLU A 126 -2.38 -9.50 7.25
CA GLU A 126 -1.49 -10.30 6.40
C GLU A 126 -1.76 -10.02 4.91
N CYS A 127 -3.03 -9.93 4.50
CA CYS A 127 -3.40 -9.65 3.11
C CYS A 127 -2.87 -8.28 2.63
N ILE A 128 -3.02 -7.23 3.43
CA ILE A 128 -2.53 -5.88 3.10
C ILE A 128 -1.00 -5.86 3.03
N ARG A 129 -0.31 -6.45 4.01
CA ARG A 129 1.16 -6.50 4.05
C ARG A 129 1.73 -7.28 2.88
N ASP A 130 1.10 -8.38 2.53
CA ASP A 130 1.50 -9.24 1.41
C ASP A 130 1.27 -8.56 0.06
N ALA A 131 0.14 -7.86 -0.12
CA ALA A 131 -0.15 -7.12 -1.34
C ALA A 131 0.82 -5.96 -1.56
N ASP A 132 1.18 -5.25 -0.50
CA ASP A 132 2.16 -4.17 -0.50
C ASP A 132 3.55 -4.70 -0.91
N ILE A 133 4.02 -5.80 -0.32
CA ILE A 133 5.28 -6.45 -0.70
C ILE A 133 5.24 -6.96 -2.14
N LEU A 134 4.14 -7.55 -2.56
CA LEU A 134 3.97 -8.07 -3.91
C LEU A 134 4.13 -6.95 -4.95
N ASP A 135 3.51 -5.79 -4.71
CA ASP A 135 3.66 -4.64 -5.60
C ASP A 135 5.08 -4.11 -5.61
N ILE A 136 5.71 -3.89 -4.45
CA ILE A 136 7.10 -3.45 -4.33
C ILE A 136 8.04 -4.36 -5.15
N TYR A 137 7.82 -5.67 -5.07
CA TYR A 137 8.60 -6.64 -5.83
C TYR A 137 8.33 -6.58 -7.33
N LEU A 138 7.06 -6.57 -7.75
CA LEU A 138 6.67 -6.65 -9.16
C LEU A 138 6.92 -5.34 -9.92
N SER A 139 6.75 -4.20 -9.26
CA SER A 139 6.94 -2.88 -9.89
C SER A 139 8.41 -2.48 -9.99
N GLY A 140 9.24 -2.94 -9.08
CA GLY A 140 10.65 -2.54 -8.98
C GLY A 140 10.87 -1.04 -8.70
N ILE A 141 9.79 -0.30 -8.40
CA ILE A 141 9.81 1.17 -8.28
C ILE A 141 10.60 1.64 -7.07
N SER A 142 10.58 0.89 -5.99
CA SER A 142 11.17 1.30 -4.71
C SER A 142 12.70 1.24 -4.66
N GLY A 143 13.37 0.91 -5.77
CA GLY A 143 14.82 0.70 -5.77
C GLY A 143 15.29 -0.47 -4.90
N TRP A 144 14.38 -1.33 -4.49
CA TRP A 144 14.65 -2.50 -3.67
C TRP A 144 15.44 -3.53 -4.48
N LYS A 145 16.74 -3.47 -4.34
CA LYS A 145 17.67 -4.34 -5.07
C LYS A 145 17.59 -5.79 -4.61
N ARG A 146 17.10 -6.03 -3.39
CA ARG A 146 16.82 -7.36 -2.81
C ARG A 146 15.70 -7.23 -1.77
N PRO A 147 14.74 -8.15 -1.72
CA PRO A 147 13.85 -8.25 -0.59
C PRO A 147 14.67 -8.50 0.66
N MET A 148 14.67 -7.53 1.59
CA MET A 148 15.27 -7.72 2.92
C MET A 148 14.31 -8.53 3.79
N GLU A 149 14.84 -9.31 4.70
CA GLU A 149 14.01 -9.88 5.76
C GLU A 149 13.29 -8.76 6.55
N PRO A 150 12.00 -8.87 6.85
CA PRO A 150 11.11 -10.03 6.68
C PRO A 150 10.43 -10.12 5.30
N HIS A 151 10.72 -9.24 4.37
CA HIS A 151 10.05 -9.14 3.07
C HIS A 151 10.31 -10.37 2.20
N ARG A 152 11.52 -10.92 2.26
CA ARG A 152 11.89 -12.11 1.48
C ARG A 152 11.04 -13.32 1.88
N GLU A 153 10.90 -13.57 3.18
CA GLU A 153 10.09 -14.69 3.67
C GLU A 153 8.64 -14.58 3.21
N ARG A 154 8.05 -13.37 3.27
CA ARG A 154 6.69 -13.13 2.78
C ARG A 154 6.59 -13.33 1.29
N LEU A 155 7.55 -12.83 0.52
CA LEU A 155 7.57 -12.98 -0.94
C LEU A 155 7.68 -14.45 -1.35
N GLU A 156 8.47 -15.27 -0.65
CA GLU A 156 8.58 -16.71 -0.89
C GLU A 156 7.27 -17.46 -0.60
N LYS A 157 6.54 -17.07 0.45
CA LYS A 157 5.18 -17.59 0.72
C LYS A 157 4.22 -17.21 -0.40
N LEU A 158 4.23 -15.94 -0.81
CA LEU A 158 3.40 -15.44 -1.91
C LEU A 158 3.71 -16.12 -3.23
N SER A 159 4.98 -16.35 -3.55
CA SER A 159 5.38 -17.03 -4.80
C SER A 159 4.81 -18.46 -4.89
N LYS A 160 4.78 -19.18 -3.75
CA LYS A 160 4.16 -20.51 -3.65
C LYS A 160 2.64 -20.42 -3.74
N GLU A 161 2.03 -19.47 -3.03
CA GLU A 161 0.59 -19.28 -3.01
C GLU A 161 0.03 -18.88 -4.38
N LEU A 162 0.73 -18.01 -5.10
CA LEU A 162 0.29 -17.44 -6.37
C LEU A 162 0.87 -18.17 -7.60
N GLY A 163 1.84 -19.07 -7.39
CA GLY A 163 2.43 -19.89 -8.45
C GLY A 163 3.38 -19.13 -9.38
N PHE A 164 4.07 -18.08 -8.91
CA PHE A 164 5.09 -17.38 -9.70
C PHE A 164 6.51 -17.71 -9.21
N LYS A 165 7.48 -17.50 -10.08
CA LYS A 165 8.90 -17.65 -9.73
C LYS A 165 9.49 -16.29 -9.35
N ILE A 166 10.20 -16.24 -8.21
CA ILE A 166 10.98 -15.07 -7.83
C ILE A 166 12.14 -14.94 -8.78
N ILE A 167 12.26 -13.77 -9.42
CA ILE A 167 13.40 -13.44 -10.29
C ILE A 167 14.45 -12.79 -9.40
N GLU A 168 15.60 -13.45 -9.23
CA GLU A 168 16.73 -12.87 -8.55
C GLU A 168 17.34 -11.79 -9.46
N THR A 169 17.14 -10.53 -9.10
CA THR A 169 17.87 -9.44 -9.74
C THR A 169 19.30 -9.48 -9.23
N GLY A 170 20.25 -9.78 -10.10
CA GLY A 170 21.68 -9.73 -9.77
C GLY A 170 22.10 -8.33 -9.29
N PRO A 171 23.32 -8.20 -8.71
CA PRO A 171 23.81 -6.90 -8.28
C PRO A 171 23.79 -5.93 -9.45
N ASP A 172 23.19 -4.73 -9.23
CA ASP A 172 23.14 -3.69 -10.26
C ASP A 172 24.59 -3.28 -10.63
N LYS A 173 24.98 -3.59 -11.86
CA LYS A 173 26.32 -3.28 -12.37
C LYS A 173 26.61 -1.76 -12.41
N ARG A 174 25.60 -0.89 -12.18
CA ARG A 174 25.73 0.56 -12.18
C ARG A 174 26.40 1.15 -10.94
N GLU A 175 26.53 0.39 -9.84
CA GLU A 175 27.20 0.88 -8.61
C GLU A 175 28.74 0.92 -8.69
N LYS A 176 29.36 0.45 -9.79
CA LYS A 176 30.84 0.50 -9.95
C LYS A 176 31.35 1.78 -10.64
N GLY A 177 30.48 2.79 -10.88
CA GLY A 177 30.80 3.92 -11.75
C GLY A 177 30.72 5.34 -11.17
N VAL A 178 30.48 5.54 -9.88
CA VAL A 178 30.51 6.89 -9.28
C VAL A 178 31.53 6.92 -8.13
N ARG A 179 32.81 7.00 -8.52
CA ARG A 179 33.81 7.66 -7.70
C ARG A 179 33.88 9.11 -8.21
N HIS A 180 33.44 10.07 -7.41
CA HIS A 180 34.03 11.41 -7.35
C HIS A 180 33.65 12.02 -6.00
#